data_20eda6aecc11ef25e27520ec4b52867f
#
_entry.id   20eda6aecc11ef25e27520ec4b52867f
#
_cell.length_a   1.000
_cell.length_b   1.000
_cell.length_c   1.000
_cell.angle_alpha   90.00
_cell.angle_beta   90.00
_cell.angle_gamma   90.00
#
_symmetry.space_group_name_H-M   'P 1'
#
loop_
_entity.id
_entity.type
_entity.pdbx_description
1 polymer ?
#
loop_
_entity_poly.entity_id
_entity_poly.type
_entity_poly.pdbx_seq_one_letter_code
_entity_poly.pdbx_strand_id
1 'polypeptide(L)'
;MTDAVKWEIVWVAGAGHGGRDQSVNSMDAAETEQIPAGLTLRDYLRIARAHWKGIIAFTLAFTLAAFGWALLQPKIYASTSSGIVVAGGSDNLSLSLMSENLAKAKATNYQSVAMSRLVAERVVESLDLNTSPSALLGSIKAAVTPGTAEIVVTASSVDPALAQRLADAWVEALAQQAKAMESISAVEGAPEGAVPIVRVVPLGQALLPAAPVSPNVKLALGIGSLGGLLLGLAYALLRNHLDRRLRSSDAIERRFGVPVIGTLPVDQRLEGGSSVLDAGHFGLVRGKGSHAISEALRELRTNLQFIDVDNPPRIIVVTSSVPSEGKSTVTANLAVTMAAAGENVVVVDGDLRRPTVVDVFDLVPGVGVTDVLSGSAELVDVLQQWGSMPNLHVLGSGRIPPNPSELLGTLAMESLLKTLAQDAIVLIDAPPLLPVTDAAVLTRISDGAIVVIRAGKTREEELSKSLGNLQRAKGHVLGTILNCVPTSGVGAYDYYSSYSSKDVGSGGDAVMGANDFSSAPILAEPIPSQHHEFLQGVRTRSRRSSK
;
A
#
# COMPACT_ATOMS: atom_id res chain seq x y z
N MET A 1 -14.03 -22.19 8.00
CA MET A 1 -14.25 -23.24 7.00
C MET A 1 -13.84 -22.65 5.66
N THR A 2 -12.59 -22.83 5.30
CA THR A 2 -11.96 -22.32 4.07
C THR A 2 -11.30 -23.51 3.41
N ASP A 3 -12.05 -24.12 2.47
CA ASP A 3 -11.51 -25.20 1.64
C ASP A 3 -10.54 -24.60 0.60
N ALA A 4 -9.27 -24.91 0.77
CA ALA A 4 -8.24 -24.65 -0.21
C ALA A 4 -8.33 -25.71 -1.33
N VAL A 5 -8.76 -25.28 -2.51
CA VAL A 5 -8.78 -26.13 -3.72
C VAL A 5 -7.34 -26.35 -4.18
N LYS A 6 -6.90 -27.61 -4.09
CA LYS A 6 -5.58 -28.08 -4.52
C LYS A 6 -5.62 -28.33 -6.04
N TRP A 7 -4.72 -27.69 -6.77
CA TRP A 7 -4.54 -27.91 -8.21
C TRP A 7 -3.62 -29.12 -8.42
N GLU A 8 -4.14 -30.20 -8.97
CA GLU A 8 -3.32 -31.31 -9.49
C GLU A 8 -3.17 -31.17 -11.00
N ILE A 9 -1.94 -30.94 -11.45
CA ILE A 9 -1.55 -30.98 -12.86
C ILE A 9 -1.24 -32.45 -13.17
N VAL A 10 -2.09 -33.08 -13.99
CA VAL A 10 -1.86 -34.44 -14.49
C VAL A 10 -0.93 -34.34 -15.70
N TRP A 11 0.32 -34.74 -15.53
CA TRP A 11 1.23 -35.03 -16.63
C TRP A 11 0.97 -36.45 -17.14
N VAL A 12 0.54 -36.59 -18.40
CA VAL A 12 0.48 -37.88 -19.09
C VAL A 12 1.86 -38.15 -19.65
N ALA A 13 2.64 -38.97 -18.96
CA ALA A 13 3.88 -39.51 -19.48
C ALA A 13 3.59 -40.89 -20.14
N GLY A 14 3.95 -41.01 -21.41
CA GLY A 14 3.85 -42.23 -22.19
C GLY A 14 4.74 -43.36 -21.67
N ALA A 15 4.20 -44.54 -21.70
CA ALA A 15 4.81 -45.78 -21.22
C ALA A 15 5.98 -46.27 -22.10
N GLY A 16 7.08 -46.63 -21.46
CA GLY A 16 8.19 -47.40 -22.03
C GLY A 16 8.79 -48.36 -21.01
N HIS A 17 8.73 -49.62 -21.29
CA HIS A 17 9.14 -50.77 -20.51
C HIS A 17 10.62 -50.81 -20.09
N GLY A 18 10.91 -51.40 -18.92
CA GLY A 18 12.21 -51.99 -18.63
C GLY A 18 12.54 -52.03 -17.11
N GLY A 19 12.28 -53.17 -16.48
CA GLY A 19 12.53 -53.37 -15.06
C GLY A 19 13.99 -53.45 -14.65
N ARG A 20 14.23 -53.15 -13.38
CA ARG A 20 15.09 -53.90 -12.42
C ARG A 20 15.02 -53.27 -11.04
N ASP A 21 14.77 -54.12 -10.06
CA ASP A 21 14.88 -53.85 -8.62
C ASP A 21 16.17 -53.13 -8.22
N GLN A 22 16.05 -52.14 -7.37
CA GLN A 22 16.96 -51.94 -6.24
C GLN A 22 16.28 -51.02 -5.19
N SER A 23 16.01 -51.62 -4.03
CA SER A 23 15.72 -51.01 -2.79
C SER A 23 16.85 -50.05 -2.37
N VAL A 24 16.56 -48.74 -2.14
CA VAL A 24 17.38 -47.90 -1.24
C VAL A 24 16.53 -46.71 -0.74
N ASN A 25 16.40 -46.70 0.58
CA ASN A 25 16.21 -45.57 1.48
C ASN A 25 15.15 -44.48 1.16
N SER A 26 14.04 -44.62 1.86
CA SER A 26 13.23 -43.49 2.34
C SER A 26 14.07 -42.58 3.23
N MET A 27 14.60 -41.50 2.70
CA MET A 27 14.99 -40.34 3.49
C MET A 27 13.85 -39.35 3.43
N ASP A 28 13.24 -39.14 4.59
CA ASP A 28 12.31 -38.08 4.89
C ASP A 28 12.86 -36.74 4.37
N ALA A 29 12.36 -36.30 3.22
CA ALA A 29 12.43 -34.89 2.84
C ALA A 29 11.39 -34.17 3.71
N ALA A 30 11.82 -33.69 4.87
CA ALA A 30 11.07 -32.73 5.63
C ALA A 30 10.74 -31.55 4.69
N GLU A 31 9.47 -31.44 4.32
CA GLU A 31 8.92 -30.22 3.77
C GLU A 31 9.24 -29.09 4.77
N THR A 32 10.27 -28.34 4.47
CA THR A 32 10.57 -27.11 5.20
C THR A 32 9.42 -26.16 4.86
N GLU A 33 8.40 -26.14 5.71
CA GLU A 33 7.40 -25.08 5.75
C GLU A 33 8.17 -23.76 5.77
N GLN A 34 8.27 -23.09 4.62
CA GLN A 34 8.81 -21.75 4.53
C GLN A 34 7.87 -20.85 5.32
N ILE A 35 8.24 -20.63 6.59
CA ILE A 35 7.65 -19.58 7.42
C ILE A 35 7.64 -18.32 6.57
N PRO A 36 6.48 -17.69 6.33
CA PRO A 36 6.42 -16.49 5.52
C PRO A 36 7.39 -15.48 6.12
N ALA A 37 8.38 -15.06 5.34
CA ALA A 37 9.40 -14.11 5.76
C ALA A 37 8.67 -12.87 6.32
N GLY A 38 8.86 -12.60 7.62
CA GLY A 38 8.23 -11.46 8.27
C GLY A 38 8.54 -10.16 7.53
N LEU A 39 7.61 -9.22 7.57
CA LEU A 39 7.75 -7.91 6.94
C LEU A 39 9.11 -7.29 7.28
N THR A 40 9.91 -6.97 6.28
CA THR A 40 11.21 -6.33 6.46
C THR A 40 11.04 -4.84 6.75
N LEU A 41 12.05 -4.20 7.36
CA LEU A 41 12.03 -2.75 7.60
C LEU A 41 11.78 -1.93 6.32
N ARG A 42 12.25 -2.44 5.18
CA ARG A 42 12.02 -1.84 3.86
C ARG A 42 10.53 -1.85 3.47
N ASP A 43 9.80 -2.89 3.85
CA ASP A 43 8.37 -3.00 3.58
C ASP A 43 7.58 -1.98 4.40
N TYR A 44 7.92 -1.79 5.68
CA TYR A 44 7.30 -0.75 6.51
C TYR A 44 7.54 0.66 5.95
N LEU A 45 8.75 0.96 5.48
CA LEU A 45 9.05 2.24 4.84
C LEU A 45 8.31 2.43 3.52
N ARG A 46 8.15 1.36 2.73
CA ARG A 46 7.36 1.36 1.49
C ARG A 46 5.89 1.66 1.77
N ILE A 47 5.30 0.99 2.77
CA ILE A 47 3.91 1.20 3.19
C ILE A 47 3.70 2.64 3.69
N ALA A 48 4.61 3.14 4.54
CA ALA A 48 4.55 4.49 5.05
C ALA A 48 4.60 5.55 3.93
N ARG A 49 5.50 5.37 2.94
CA ARG A 49 5.56 6.24 1.76
C ARG A 49 4.33 6.15 0.87
N ALA A 50 3.74 4.97 0.71
CA ALA A 50 2.53 4.80 -0.09
C ALA A 50 1.30 5.49 0.53
N HIS A 51 1.21 5.54 1.88
CA HIS A 51 0.06 6.05 2.61
C HIS A 51 0.37 7.31 3.44
N TRP A 52 1.46 8.05 3.13
CA TRP A 52 1.92 9.22 3.87
C TRP A 52 0.85 10.29 4.10
N LYS A 53 -0.04 10.51 3.10
CA LYS A 53 -1.14 11.47 3.21
C LYS A 53 -2.12 11.08 4.31
N GLY A 54 -2.42 9.80 4.46
CA GLY A 54 -3.26 9.28 5.53
C GLY A 54 -2.60 9.45 6.91
N ILE A 55 -1.30 9.11 7.02
CA ILE A 55 -0.55 9.27 8.27
C ILE A 55 -0.54 10.72 8.72
N ILE A 56 -0.23 11.67 7.81
CA ILE A 56 -0.26 13.10 8.14
C ILE A 56 -1.66 13.57 8.53
N ALA A 57 -2.70 13.13 7.83
CA ALA A 57 -4.08 13.52 8.14
C ALA A 57 -4.50 13.08 9.55
N PHE A 58 -4.19 11.84 9.96
CA PHE A 58 -4.46 11.35 11.31
C PHE A 58 -3.64 12.11 12.36
N THR A 59 -2.34 12.30 12.12
CA THR A 59 -1.46 13.05 13.04
C THR A 59 -1.98 14.47 13.25
N LEU A 60 -2.33 15.17 12.18
CA LEU A 60 -2.85 16.54 12.26
C LEU A 60 -4.20 16.59 12.98
N ALA A 61 -5.12 15.68 12.66
CA ALA A 61 -6.44 15.64 13.27
C ALA A 61 -6.36 15.40 14.78
N PHE A 62 -5.53 14.44 15.24
CA PHE A 62 -5.36 14.16 16.66
C PHE A 62 -4.62 15.28 17.40
N THR A 63 -3.63 15.92 16.77
CA THR A 63 -2.95 17.09 17.34
C THR A 63 -3.90 18.26 17.51
N LEU A 64 -4.74 18.55 16.52
CA LEU A 64 -5.77 19.59 16.59
C LEU A 64 -6.84 19.26 17.64
N ALA A 65 -7.25 18.01 17.75
CA ALA A 65 -8.21 17.58 18.77
C ALA A 65 -7.62 17.74 20.18
N ALA A 66 -6.36 17.37 20.40
CA ALA A 66 -5.67 17.54 21.67
C ALA A 66 -5.46 19.03 22.02
N PHE A 67 -5.17 19.85 21.04
CA PHE A 67 -5.09 21.30 21.21
C PHE A 67 -6.45 21.91 21.58
N GLY A 68 -7.50 21.55 20.84
CA GLY A 68 -8.87 22.00 21.12
C GLY A 68 -9.32 21.56 22.51
N TRP A 69 -9.04 20.32 22.92
CA TRP A 69 -9.29 19.84 24.27
C TRP A 69 -8.56 20.69 25.33
N ALA A 70 -7.27 20.99 25.12
CA ALA A 70 -6.49 21.82 26.04
C ALA A 70 -7.03 23.24 26.14
N LEU A 71 -7.60 23.83 25.08
CA LEU A 71 -8.21 25.16 25.11
C LEU A 71 -9.52 25.20 25.87
N LEU A 72 -10.28 24.10 25.89
CA LEU A 72 -11.57 24.00 26.62
C LEU A 72 -11.38 23.77 28.13
N GLN A 73 -10.19 23.37 28.56
CA GLN A 73 -9.89 23.14 29.98
C GLN A 73 -9.72 24.49 30.73
N PRO A 74 -10.24 24.60 31.97
CA PRO A 74 -10.03 25.80 32.79
C PRO A 74 -8.54 26.00 33.10
N LYS A 75 -8.06 27.23 32.97
CA LYS A 75 -6.69 27.57 33.33
C LYS A 75 -6.52 27.56 34.85
N ILE A 76 -5.57 26.77 35.34
CA ILE A 76 -5.25 26.68 36.75
C ILE A 76 -3.87 27.34 36.97
N TYR A 77 -3.82 28.28 37.90
CA TYR A 77 -2.60 28.95 38.30
C TYR A 77 -2.13 28.39 39.62
N ALA A 78 -0.83 28.25 39.84
CA ALA A 78 -0.25 27.79 41.08
C ALA A 78 0.73 28.85 41.63
N SER A 79 0.63 29.16 42.89
CA SER A 79 1.56 30.00 43.61
C SER A 79 2.15 29.25 44.80
N THR A 80 3.39 29.55 45.14
CA THR A 80 4.13 28.88 46.20
C THR A 80 4.55 29.89 47.25
N SER A 81 4.34 29.56 48.52
CA SER A 81 4.89 30.24 49.67
C SER A 81 5.63 29.25 50.56
N SER A 82 6.64 29.65 51.27
CA SER A 82 7.42 28.77 52.14
C SER A 82 7.59 29.32 53.56
N GLY A 83 7.68 28.39 54.48
CA GLY A 83 7.99 28.70 55.88
C GLY A 83 9.08 27.78 56.41
N ILE A 84 9.99 28.32 57.16
CA ILE A 84 11.05 27.55 57.82
C ILE A 84 10.71 27.27 59.26
N VAL A 85 10.92 26.03 59.67
CA VAL A 85 10.82 25.62 61.07
C VAL A 85 12.12 25.99 61.78
N VAL A 86 12.03 26.87 62.76
CA VAL A 86 13.18 27.30 63.57
C VAL A 86 13.01 26.74 64.98
N ALA A 87 13.99 26.02 65.48
CA ALA A 87 14.09 25.65 66.90
C ALA A 87 15.03 26.63 67.60
N GLY A 88 14.70 27.00 68.85
CA GLY A 88 15.51 27.93 69.65
C GLY A 88 16.97 27.52 69.71
N GLY A 89 17.87 28.41 69.30
CA GLY A 89 19.31 28.18 69.25
C GLY A 89 20.01 28.60 70.54
N SER A 90 21.10 27.94 70.87
CA SER A 90 22.07 28.38 71.87
C SER A 90 23.45 28.51 71.20
N ASP A 91 24.34 29.30 71.82
CA ASP A 91 25.68 29.56 71.31
C ASP A 91 26.62 28.35 71.31
N ASN A 92 26.13 27.16 71.80
CA ASN A 92 26.87 25.91 71.79
C ASN A 92 26.62 25.11 70.52
N LEU A 93 27.71 24.73 69.82
CA LEU A 93 27.67 23.99 68.57
C LEU A 93 26.89 22.67 68.62
N SER A 94 27.00 21.91 69.71
CA SER A 94 26.29 20.64 69.91
C SER A 94 24.77 20.85 70.06
N LEU A 95 24.37 21.89 70.78
CA LEU A 95 22.96 22.27 70.93
C LEU A 95 22.40 22.86 69.64
N SER A 96 23.22 23.57 68.84
CA SER A 96 22.85 24.05 67.52
C SER A 96 22.55 22.90 66.51
N LEU A 97 23.37 21.85 66.49
CA LEU A 97 23.12 20.63 65.67
C LEU A 97 21.87 19.86 66.13
N MET A 98 21.63 19.80 67.44
CA MET A 98 20.40 19.18 67.99
C MET A 98 19.16 19.99 67.62
N SER A 99 19.22 21.31 67.65
CA SER A 99 18.08 22.19 67.28
C SER A 99 17.81 22.11 65.77
N GLU A 100 18.84 21.96 64.90
CA GLU A 100 18.66 21.74 63.47
C GLU A 100 17.94 20.41 63.19
N ASN A 101 18.38 19.33 63.82
CA ASN A 101 17.72 18.03 63.67
C ASN A 101 16.28 18.01 64.20
N LEU A 102 16.04 18.71 65.29
CA LEU A 102 14.70 18.90 65.84
C LEU A 102 13.81 19.69 64.87
N ALA A 103 14.33 20.75 64.29
CA ALA A 103 13.60 21.58 63.29
C ALA A 103 13.23 20.75 62.08
N LYS A 104 14.14 19.92 61.53
CA LYS A 104 13.86 19.00 60.42
C LYS A 104 12.80 17.93 60.78
N ALA A 105 12.89 17.34 61.94
CA ALA A 105 11.90 16.35 62.43
C ALA A 105 10.52 16.99 62.61
N LYS A 106 10.48 18.20 63.18
CA LYS A 106 9.23 18.97 63.37
C LYS A 106 8.65 19.45 62.04
N ALA A 107 9.48 19.82 61.04
CA ALA A 107 9.01 20.18 59.69
C ALA A 107 8.21 19.04 59.05
N THR A 108 8.66 17.79 59.19
CA THR A 108 7.91 16.62 58.68
C THR A 108 6.57 16.44 59.38
N ASN A 109 6.49 16.70 60.72
CA ASN A 109 5.23 16.65 61.46
C ASN A 109 4.31 17.78 61.04
N TYR A 110 4.84 19.01 60.89
CA TYR A 110 4.06 20.16 60.47
C TYR A 110 3.57 20.11 59.04
N GLN A 111 4.21 19.29 58.17
CA GLN A 111 3.65 19.00 56.84
C GLN A 111 2.26 18.33 56.96
N SER A 112 2.11 17.37 57.87
CA SER A 112 0.79 16.76 58.10
C SER A 112 -0.20 17.74 58.74
N VAL A 113 0.26 18.64 59.64
CA VAL A 113 -0.55 19.69 60.22
C VAL A 113 -1.00 20.70 59.15
N ALA A 114 -0.12 21.04 58.20
CA ALA A 114 -0.43 21.93 57.09
C ALA A 114 -1.60 21.39 56.22
N MET A 115 -1.78 20.09 56.13
CA MET A 115 -2.88 19.46 55.43
C MET A 115 -4.09 19.15 56.32
N SER A 116 -4.12 19.72 57.55
CA SER A 116 -5.23 19.53 58.48
C SER A 116 -6.41 20.46 58.17
N ARG A 117 -7.60 20.00 58.56
CA ARG A 117 -8.82 20.78 58.44
C ARG A 117 -8.77 22.09 59.26
N LEU A 118 -8.09 22.10 60.41
CA LEU A 118 -7.96 23.27 61.26
C LEU A 118 -7.22 24.43 60.57
N VAL A 119 -6.16 24.12 59.83
CA VAL A 119 -5.44 25.13 59.01
C VAL A 119 -6.34 25.64 57.90
N ALA A 120 -7.06 24.75 57.22
CA ALA A 120 -7.99 25.11 56.15
C ALA A 120 -9.15 26.02 56.65
N GLU A 121 -9.71 25.72 57.83
CA GLU A 121 -10.77 26.55 58.46
C GLU A 121 -10.28 27.98 58.75
N ARG A 122 -9.06 28.13 59.28
CA ARG A 122 -8.46 29.47 59.51
C ARG A 122 -8.22 30.24 58.21
N VAL A 123 -7.79 29.57 57.18
CA VAL A 123 -7.59 30.22 55.86
C VAL A 123 -8.93 30.68 55.27
N VAL A 124 -9.97 29.82 55.34
CA VAL A 124 -11.32 30.19 54.91
C VAL A 124 -11.81 31.43 55.64
N GLU A 125 -11.62 31.48 56.97
CA GLU A 125 -12.01 32.60 57.81
C GLU A 125 -11.17 33.86 57.51
N SER A 126 -9.85 33.75 57.42
CA SER A 126 -8.95 34.89 57.20
C SER A 126 -9.12 35.58 55.86
N LEU A 127 -9.53 34.82 54.81
CA LEU A 127 -9.74 35.34 53.45
C LEU A 127 -11.21 35.54 53.11
N ASP A 128 -12.13 35.29 54.06
CA ASP A 128 -13.59 35.38 53.88
C ASP A 128 -14.09 34.61 52.65
N LEU A 129 -13.66 33.33 52.55
CA LEU A 129 -13.95 32.49 51.38
C LEU A 129 -15.29 31.78 51.56
N ASN A 130 -16.13 31.85 50.54
CA ASN A 130 -17.38 31.08 50.50
C ASN A 130 -17.15 29.64 49.97
N THR A 131 -16.25 28.89 50.63
CA THR A 131 -15.83 27.54 50.22
C THR A 131 -15.68 26.65 51.46
N SER A 132 -15.98 25.34 51.32
CA SER A 132 -15.75 24.43 52.43
C SER A 132 -14.26 24.16 52.66
N PRO A 133 -13.80 24.03 53.92
CA PRO A 133 -12.38 23.70 54.22
C PRO A 133 -11.87 22.44 53.53
N SER A 134 -12.72 21.42 53.38
CA SER A 134 -12.37 20.18 52.70
C SER A 134 -12.17 20.34 51.18
N ALA A 135 -12.93 21.23 50.54
CA ALA A 135 -12.73 21.52 49.10
C ALA A 135 -11.41 22.30 48.91
N LEU A 136 -11.08 23.19 49.84
CA LEU A 136 -9.86 23.98 49.78
C LEU A 136 -8.59 23.11 49.92
N LEU A 137 -8.64 22.08 50.77
CA LEU A 137 -7.53 21.11 50.90
C LEU A 137 -7.16 20.43 49.57
N GLY A 138 -8.12 20.20 48.68
CA GLY A 138 -7.86 19.64 47.35
C GLY A 138 -7.03 20.53 46.42
N SER A 139 -6.99 21.83 46.69
CA SER A 139 -6.24 22.83 45.89
C SER A 139 -4.84 23.13 46.48
N ILE A 140 -4.48 22.53 47.60
CA ILE A 140 -3.22 22.78 48.32
C ILE A 140 -2.34 21.56 48.31
N LYS A 141 -1.05 21.80 48.21
CA LYS A 141 0.00 20.79 48.42
C LYS A 141 1.05 21.35 49.35
N ALA A 142 1.36 20.63 50.44
CA ALA A 142 2.45 20.95 51.33
C ALA A 142 3.55 19.89 51.23
N ALA A 143 4.77 20.33 51.06
CA ALA A 143 5.94 19.44 50.96
C ALA A 143 7.10 20.01 51.78
N VAL A 144 7.91 19.15 52.38
CA VAL A 144 9.16 19.53 53.02
C VAL A 144 10.30 19.38 52.01
N THR A 145 11.12 20.42 51.89
CA THR A 145 12.31 20.36 51.00
C THR A 145 13.32 19.38 51.62
N PRO A 146 13.74 18.31 50.87
CA PRO A 146 14.63 17.28 51.41
C PRO A 146 15.92 17.85 52.01
N GLY A 147 16.25 17.44 53.25
CA GLY A 147 17.45 17.88 53.93
C GLY A 147 17.36 19.22 54.63
N THR A 148 16.23 19.92 54.52
CA THR A 148 15.99 21.24 55.16
C THR A 148 14.83 21.17 56.15
N ALA A 149 14.62 22.27 56.90
CA ALA A 149 13.45 22.46 57.77
C ALA A 149 12.41 23.37 57.06
N GLU A 150 12.47 23.50 55.74
CA GLU A 150 11.58 24.33 54.95
C GLU A 150 10.32 23.55 54.54
N ILE A 151 9.17 24.14 54.78
CA ILE A 151 7.86 23.65 54.32
C ILE A 151 7.40 24.55 53.18
N VAL A 152 7.26 23.96 52.00
CA VAL A 152 6.75 24.65 50.81
C VAL A 152 5.29 24.33 50.63
N VAL A 153 4.45 25.37 50.59
CA VAL A 153 3.02 25.28 50.33
C VAL A 153 2.72 25.80 48.94
N THR A 154 2.10 24.95 48.12
CA THR A 154 1.65 25.29 46.76
C THR A 154 0.14 25.36 46.76
N ALA A 155 -0.41 26.55 46.45
CA ALA A 155 -1.85 26.76 46.29
C ALA A 155 -2.21 26.89 44.81
N SER A 156 -3.28 26.22 44.40
CA SER A 156 -3.78 26.19 43.03
C SER A 156 -5.17 26.82 42.94
N SER A 157 -5.38 27.73 41.97
CA SER A 157 -6.68 28.39 41.75
C SER A 157 -6.86 28.77 40.28
N VAL A 158 -8.11 29.02 39.88
CA VAL A 158 -8.45 29.60 38.55
C VAL A 158 -8.08 31.09 38.49
N ASP A 159 -8.09 31.77 39.65
CA ASP A 159 -7.67 33.17 39.80
C ASP A 159 -6.22 33.21 40.30
N PRO A 160 -5.27 33.83 39.54
CA PRO A 160 -3.88 33.94 39.95
C PRO A 160 -3.68 34.75 41.25
N ALA A 161 -4.49 35.79 41.48
CA ALA A 161 -4.42 36.58 42.70
C ALA A 161 -4.93 35.81 43.93
N LEU A 162 -5.93 34.95 43.74
CA LEU A 162 -6.42 34.06 44.80
C LEU A 162 -5.38 32.98 45.12
N ALA A 163 -4.71 32.39 44.10
CA ALA A 163 -3.65 31.41 44.33
C ALA A 163 -2.51 31.98 45.18
N GLN A 164 -2.10 33.22 44.93
CA GLN A 164 -1.09 33.92 45.68
C GLN A 164 -1.55 34.11 47.15
N ARG A 165 -2.74 34.71 47.36
CA ARG A 165 -3.27 34.96 48.70
C ARG A 165 -3.48 33.67 49.51
N LEU A 166 -3.90 32.59 48.85
CA LEU A 166 -4.06 31.29 49.50
C LEU A 166 -2.72 30.72 49.97
N ALA A 167 -1.67 30.82 49.15
CA ALA A 167 -0.34 30.30 49.52
C ALA A 167 0.21 31.04 50.76
N ASP A 168 0.09 32.38 50.79
CA ASP A 168 0.57 33.18 51.92
C ASP A 168 -0.25 32.95 53.17
N ALA A 169 -1.59 33.04 53.08
CA ALA A 169 -2.46 32.77 54.21
C ALA A 169 -2.30 31.38 54.79
N TRP A 170 -1.96 30.40 53.94
CA TRP A 170 -1.73 29.01 54.38
C TRP A 170 -0.49 28.88 55.25
N VAL A 171 0.63 29.49 54.85
CA VAL A 171 1.87 29.49 55.64
C VAL A 171 1.68 30.24 56.94
N GLU A 172 0.92 31.36 56.92
CA GLU A 172 0.63 32.11 58.12
C GLU A 172 -0.30 31.34 59.09
N ALA A 173 -1.36 30.70 58.56
CA ALA A 173 -2.26 29.86 59.37
C ALA A 173 -1.51 28.66 59.96
N LEU A 174 -0.56 28.04 59.16
CA LEU A 174 0.30 27.01 59.69
C LEU A 174 1.22 27.49 60.81
N ALA A 175 1.80 28.69 60.67
CA ALA A 175 2.62 29.30 61.73
C ALA A 175 1.84 29.55 63.01
N GLN A 176 0.61 30.04 62.89
CA GLN A 176 -0.29 30.24 64.04
C GLN A 176 -0.70 28.93 64.70
N GLN A 177 -0.99 27.87 63.88
CA GLN A 177 -1.34 26.55 64.39
C GLN A 177 -0.14 25.88 65.09
N ALA A 178 1.06 25.98 64.50
CA ALA A 178 2.28 25.48 65.14
C ALA A 178 2.54 26.18 66.48
N LYS A 179 2.37 27.49 66.55
CA LYS A 179 2.49 28.29 67.79
C LYS A 179 1.47 27.84 68.86
N ALA A 180 0.23 27.57 68.43
CA ALA A 180 -0.82 27.12 69.39
C ALA A 180 -0.48 25.70 69.95
N MET A 181 0.04 24.81 69.13
CA MET A 181 0.43 23.45 69.54
C MET A 181 1.62 23.46 70.53
N GLU A 182 2.61 24.28 70.23
CA GLU A 182 3.79 24.40 71.11
C GLU A 182 3.50 25.14 72.42
N SER A 183 2.55 26.10 72.43
CA SER A 183 2.13 26.80 73.69
C SER A 183 1.37 25.87 74.60
N ILE A 184 0.64 24.87 74.10
CA ILE A 184 -0.08 23.88 74.91
C ILE A 184 0.91 22.90 75.57
N SER A 185 2.05 22.63 74.83
CA SER A 185 3.08 21.72 75.32
C SER A 185 4.09 22.35 76.31
N ALA A 186 4.02 23.67 76.52
CA ALA A 186 4.84 24.32 77.50
C ALA A 186 4.34 23.91 78.90
N VAL A 187 5.22 23.26 79.64
CA VAL A 187 4.97 22.72 81.01
C VAL A 187 4.38 23.76 81.93
N GLU A 188 3.39 23.38 82.76
CA GLU A 188 2.89 24.17 83.87
C GLU A 188 4.05 24.67 84.77
N GLY A 189 4.38 25.95 84.72
CA GLY A 189 5.47 26.57 85.45
C GLY A 189 6.46 27.40 84.66
N ALA A 190 6.32 27.48 83.30
CA ALA A 190 7.12 28.40 82.52
C ALA A 190 6.75 29.88 82.81
N PRO A 191 7.77 30.79 82.85
CA PRO A 191 7.47 32.23 83.14
C PRO A 191 6.60 32.82 82.00
N GLU A 192 5.65 33.69 82.39
CA GLU A 192 4.83 34.43 81.40
C GLU A 192 5.72 35.16 80.38
N GLY A 193 5.60 34.81 79.11
CA GLY A 193 6.43 35.33 77.99
C GLY A 193 7.50 34.38 77.45
N ALA A 194 7.56 33.09 77.86
CA ALA A 194 8.49 32.12 77.26
C ALA A 194 8.24 31.95 75.77
N VAL A 195 9.23 32.25 74.95
CA VAL A 195 9.16 32.08 73.51
C VAL A 195 9.10 30.55 73.18
N PRO A 196 8.17 30.09 72.36
CA PRO A 196 8.08 28.67 71.99
C PRO A 196 9.40 28.21 71.43
N ILE A 197 9.85 26.97 71.84
CA ILE A 197 11.12 26.38 71.48
C ILE A 197 11.20 26.12 69.97
N VAL A 198 10.02 25.90 69.34
CA VAL A 198 9.91 25.69 67.89
C VAL A 198 8.83 26.61 67.31
N ARG A 199 9.14 27.23 66.20
CA ARG A 199 8.19 28.10 65.50
C ARG A 199 8.36 27.95 64.00
N VAL A 200 7.27 28.17 63.25
CA VAL A 200 7.30 28.30 61.78
C VAL A 200 7.39 29.80 61.45
N VAL A 201 8.40 30.16 60.67
CA VAL A 201 8.63 31.54 60.24
C VAL A 201 8.39 31.61 58.73
N PRO A 202 7.45 32.41 58.23
CA PRO A 202 7.29 32.66 56.81
C PRO A 202 8.58 33.21 56.21
N LEU A 203 9.05 32.67 55.06
CA LEU A 203 10.30 33.07 54.42
C LEU A 203 10.12 34.22 53.43
N GLY A 204 8.92 34.41 52.88
CA GLY A 204 8.63 35.44 51.90
C GLY A 204 7.17 35.40 51.44
N GLN A 205 6.78 36.40 50.68
CA GLN A 205 5.46 36.43 50.06
C GLN A 205 5.43 35.59 48.78
N ALA A 206 4.32 34.92 48.54
CA ALA A 206 4.10 34.18 47.31
C ALA A 206 4.14 35.11 46.10
N LEU A 207 4.69 34.64 45.00
CA LEU A 207 4.73 35.38 43.76
C LEU A 207 3.42 35.21 42.99
N LEU A 208 2.95 36.29 42.34
CA LEU A 208 1.82 36.22 41.44
C LEU A 208 2.20 35.35 40.21
N PRO A 209 1.50 34.24 39.94
CA PRO A 209 1.85 33.38 38.83
C PRO A 209 1.59 34.06 37.49
N ALA A 210 2.62 34.16 36.63
CA ALA A 210 2.55 34.80 35.31
C ALA A 210 1.91 33.91 34.24
N ALA A 211 1.88 32.59 34.45
CA ALA A 211 1.35 31.63 33.50
C ALA A 211 0.60 30.46 34.20
N PRO A 212 -0.42 29.89 33.58
CA PRO A 212 -1.11 28.72 34.11
C PRO A 212 -0.21 27.49 34.09
N VAL A 213 -0.29 26.66 35.13
CA VAL A 213 0.39 25.36 35.21
C VAL A 213 -0.42 24.24 34.58
N SER A 214 -1.71 24.42 34.37
CA SER A 214 -2.63 23.50 33.69
C SER A 214 -3.63 24.29 32.85
N PRO A 215 -3.98 23.76 31.63
CA PRO A 215 -3.44 22.58 30.95
C PRO A 215 -2.03 22.80 30.39
N ASN A 216 -1.22 21.77 30.42
CA ASN A 216 0.09 21.79 29.77
C ASN A 216 -0.08 21.53 28.25
N VAL A 217 -0.24 22.63 27.49
CA VAL A 217 -0.46 22.60 26.05
C VAL A 217 0.67 21.84 25.31
N LYS A 218 1.93 21.99 25.73
CA LYS A 218 3.07 21.30 25.12
C LYS A 218 2.94 19.78 25.27
N LEU A 219 2.56 19.31 26.43
CA LEU A 219 2.34 17.89 26.70
C LEU A 219 1.13 17.36 25.92
N ALA A 220 0.03 18.12 25.87
CA ALA A 220 -1.16 17.74 25.11
C ALA A 220 -0.85 17.60 23.61
N LEU A 221 -0.12 18.55 23.02
CA LEU A 221 0.33 18.48 21.64
C LEU A 221 1.27 17.29 21.40
N GLY A 222 2.18 17.00 22.33
CA GLY A 222 3.07 15.84 22.26
C GLY A 222 2.32 14.52 22.25
N ILE A 223 1.37 14.34 23.16
CA ILE A 223 0.52 13.13 23.25
C ILE A 223 -0.38 13.02 22.02
N GLY A 224 -1.00 14.11 21.57
CA GLY A 224 -1.85 14.16 20.39
C GLY A 224 -1.10 13.80 19.12
N SER A 225 0.10 14.33 18.92
CA SER A 225 0.93 14.04 17.73
C SER A 225 1.43 12.59 17.72
N LEU A 226 1.89 12.07 18.86
CA LEU A 226 2.35 10.67 18.96
C LEU A 226 1.19 9.68 18.75
N GLY A 227 0.06 9.93 19.40
CA GLY A 227 -1.15 9.11 19.24
C GLY A 227 -1.66 9.12 17.79
N GLY A 228 -1.71 10.30 17.17
CA GLY A 228 -2.08 10.44 15.77
C GLY A 228 -1.13 9.75 14.79
N LEU A 229 0.18 9.80 15.07
CA LEU A 229 1.19 9.09 14.28
C LEU A 229 1.01 7.56 14.37
N LEU A 230 0.83 7.02 15.57
CA LEU A 230 0.61 5.59 15.78
C LEU A 230 -0.67 5.10 15.09
N LEU A 231 -1.77 5.84 15.22
CA LEU A 231 -3.03 5.52 14.56
C LEU A 231 -2.94 5.66 13.04
N GLY A 232 -2.23 6.66 12.55
CA GLY A 232 -1.95 6.83 11.12
C GLY A 232 -1.13 5.69 10.54
N LEU A 233 -0.14 5.19 11.28
CA LEU A 233 0.65 4.02 10.88
C LEU A 233 -0.18 2.74 10.91
N ALA A 234 -0.99 2.54 11.94
CA ALA A 234 -1.93 1.41 12.02
C ALA A 234 -2.93 1.42 10.85
N TYR A 235 -3.48 2.59 10.51
CA TYR A 235 -4.33 2.77 9.33
C TYR A 235 -3.62 2.41 8.03
N ALA A 236 -2.35 2.85 7.85
CA ALA A 236 -1.56 2.54 6.66
C ALA A 236 -1.31 1.03 6.51
N LEU A 237 -0.97 0.34 7.60
CA LEU A 237 -0.78 -1.11 7.64
C LEU A 237 -2.08 -1.86 7.34
N LEU A 238 -3.18 -1.47 7.97
CA LEU A 238 -4.50 -2.08 7.74
C LEU A 238 -4.95 -1.90 6.29
N ARG A 239 -4.81 -0.70 5.75
CA ARG A 239 -5.17 -0.40 4.35
C ARG A 239 -4.31 -1.19 3.37
N ASN A 240 -3.01 -1.31 3.63
CA ASN A 240 -2.12 -2.12 2.80
C ASN A 240 -2.44 -3.62 2.88
N HIS A 241 -2.81 -4.12 4.06
CA HIS A 241 -3.23 -5.52 4.24
C HIS A 241 -4.55 -5.84 3.52
N LEU A 242 -5.46 -4.88 3.42
CA LEU A 242 -6.74 -5.00 2.72
C LEU A 242 -6.62 -4.77 1.21
N ASP A 243 -5.50 -4.26 0.70
CA ASP A 243 -5.29 -4.00 -0.73
C ASP A 243 -4.86 -5.29 -1.44
N ARG A 244 -5.84 -5.96 -2.07
CA ARG A 244 -5.68 -7.21 -2.82
C ARG A 244 -5.44 -7.00 -4.31
N ARG A 245 -4.85 -5.88 -4.70
CA ARG A 245 -4.56 -5.59 -6.09
C ARG A 245 -3.28 -6.27 -6.55
N LEU A 246 -3.33 -6.85 -7.73
CA LEU A 246 -2.19 -7.51 -8.36
C LEU A 246 -1.18 -6.46 -8.84
N ARG A 247 0.09 -6.61 -8.47
CA ARG A 247 1.15 -5.64 -8.78
C ARG A 247 2.45 -6.28 -9.26
N SER A 248 2.69 -7.54 -8.96
CA SER A 248 3.91 -8.26 -9.37
C SER A 248 3.60 -9.58 -10.07
N SER A 249 4.45 -9.95 -11.00
CA SER A 249 4.40 -11.23 -11.72
C SER A 249 4.50 -12.43 -10.78
N ASP A 250 5.46 -12.39 -9.85
CA ASP A 250 5.69 -13.46 -8.88
C ASP A 250 4.47 -13.75 -7.99
N ALA A 251 3.70 -12.69 -7.63
CA ALA A 251 2.50 -12.88 -6.84
C ALA A 251 1.40 -13.59 -7.62
N ILE A 252 1.29 -13.31 -8.93
CA ILE A 252 0.34 -13.96 -9.84
C ILE A 252 0.71 -15.43 -10.00
N GLU A 253 1.95 -15.72 -10.35
CA GLU A 253 2.43 -17.10 -10.60
C GLU A 253 2.29 -17.98 -9.34
N ARG A 254 2.78 -17.51 -8.18
CA ARG A 254 2.68 -18.27 -6.92
C ARG A 254 1.25 -18.53 -6.47
N ARG A 255 0.35 -17.57 -6.71
CA ARG A 255 -1.02 -17.66 -6.18
C ARG A 255 -1.98 -18.41 -7.08
N PHE A 256 -1.84 -18.25 -8.39
CA PHE A 256 -2.78 -18.79 -9.38
C PHE A 256 -2.19 -19.97 -10.17
N GLY A 257 -0.89 -20.21 -10.09
CA GLY A 257 -0.22 -21.28 -10.83
C GLY A 257 -0.23 -21.06 -12.36
N VAL A 258 -0.48 -19.82 -12.82
CA VAL A 258 -0.51 -19.46 -14.23
C VAL A 258 0.71 -18.60 -14.55
N PRO A 259 1.50 -18.93 -15.59
CA PRO A 259 2.71 -18.19 -15.92
C PRO A 259 2.38 -16.75 -16.36
N VAL A 260 3.24 -15.81 -15.97
CA VAL A 260 3.23 -14.43 -16.51
C VAL A 260 4.18 -14.39 -17.70
N ILE A 261 3.61 -14.46 -18.91
CA ILE A 261 4.37 -14.54 -20.18
C ILE A 261 4.91 -13.17 -20.64
N GLY A 262 4.47 -12.08 -20.03
CA GLY A 262 4.97 -10.73 -20.35
C GLY A 262 4.58 -9.69 -19.33
N THR A 263 5.46 -8.71 -19.15
CA THR A 263 5.26 -7.55 -18.27
C THR A 263 5.44 -6.28 -19.07
N LEU A 264 4.36 -5.53 -19.28
CA LEU A 264 4.34 -4.34 -20.12
C LEU A 264 4.36 -3.06 -19.28
N PRO A 265 5.35 -2.18 -19.45
CA PRO A 265 5.41 -0.91 -18.72
C PRO A 265 4.36 0.09 -19.20
N VAL A 266 4.02 1.07 -18.33
CA VAL A 266 3.22 2.23 -18.75
C VAL A 266 3.98 3.02 -19.80
N ASP A 267 3.32 3.31 -20.93
CA ASP A 267 3.81 4.20 -21.96
C ASP A 267 2.78 5.30 -22.26
N GLN A 268 3.16 6.57 -22.06
CA GLN A 268 2.27 7.71 -22.23
C GLN A 268 1.78 7.90 -23.69
N ARG A 269 2.50 7.36 -24.67
CA ARG A 269 2.11 7.42 -26.07
C ARG A 269 0.87 6.57 -26.35
N LEU A 270 0.72 5.46 -25.63
CA LEU A 270 -0.46 4.59 -25.72
C LEU A 270 -1.68 5.16 -24.96
N GLU A 271 -1.48 6.19 -24.11
CA GLU A 271 -2.57 6.90 -23.41
C GLU A 271 -3.12 8.09 -24.20
N GLY A 272 -2.39 8.61 -25.21
CA GLY A 272 -2.65 9.88 -25.88
C GLY A 272 -3.44 9.82 -27.21
N GLY A 273 -4.08 8.68 -27.54
CA GLY A 273 -4.94 8.55 -28.74
C GLY A 273 -4.39 7.67 -29.86
N SER A 274 -3.10 7.31 -29.89
CA SER A 274 -2.56 6.29 -30.78
C SER A 274 -2.38 5.00 -29.98
N SER A 275 -3.30 4.05 -30.16
CA SER A 275 -3.28 2.78 -29.42
C SER A 275 -2.25 1.78 -29.98
N VAL A 276 -1.63 2.08 -31.11
CA VAL A 276 -0.65 1.23 -31.79
C VAL A 276 0.67 1.96 -31.99
N LEU A 277 1.76 1.30 -31.68
CA LEU A 277 3.11 1.80 -31.95
C LEU A 277 3.41 1.65 -33.44
N ASP A 278 3.85 2.72 -34.09
CA ASP A 278 4.24 2.72 -35.50
C ASP A 278 5.29 1.64 -35.79
N ALA A 279 5.17 0.95 -36.91
CA ALA A 279 6.13 -0.07 -37.36
C ALA A 279 7.58 0.46 -37.41
N GLY A 280 7.77 1.76 -37.69
CA GLY A 280 9.07 2.42 -37.63
C GLY A 280 9.69 2.51 -36.22
N HIS A 281 8.92 2.32 -35.15
CA HIS A 281 9.42 2.32 -33.77
C HIS A 281 10.07 0.97 -33.37
N PHE A 282 9.83 -0.09 -34.12
CA PHE A 282 10.53 -1.38 -33.95
C PHE A 282 11.91 -1.41 -34.61
N GLY A 283 12.24 -0.42 -35.46
CA GLY A 283 13.55 -0.15 -36.04
C GLY A 283 14.15 1.17 -35.55
N LEU A 284 15.19 1.09 -34.69
CA LEU A 284 16.24 2.10 -34.46
C LEU A 284 15.89 3.57 -34.09
N VAL A 285 14.68 3.92 -33.68
CA VAL A 285 14.41 5.30 -33.19
C VAL A 285 14.75 5.44 -31.72
N ARG A 286 15.83 6.21 -31.45
CA ARG A 286 16.40 6.53 -30.13
C ARG A 286 15.52 7.51 -29.35
N GLY A 287 14.60 6.99 -28.51
CA GLY A 287 13.97 7.77 -27.44
C GLY A 287 13.90 6.93 -26.16
N LYS A 288 14.37 7.46 -25.03
CA LYS A 288 14.50 6.70 -23.76
C LYS A 288 13.22 6.02 -23.24
N GLY A 289 12.02 6.39 -23.68
CA GLY A 289 10.75 5.75 -23.32
C GLY A 289 10.28 4.68 -24.33
N SER A 290 10.74 4.76 -25.58
CA SER A 290 10.37 3.88 -26.69
C SER A 290 10.98 2.46 -26.56
N HIS A 291 12.11 2.35 -25.88
CA HIS A 291 12.84 1.08 -25.78
C HIS A 291 12.17 0.05 -24.87
N ALA A 292 11.64 0.47 -23.71
CA ALA A 292 11.14 -0.44 -22.70
C ALA A 292 9.90 -1.24 -23.15
N ILE A 293 8.90 -0.55 -23.72
CA ILE A 293 7.68 -1.21 -24.20
C ILE A 293 7.95 -2.11 -25.43
N SER A 294 8.79 -1.63 -26.37
CA SER A 294 9.13 -2.42 -27.56
C SER A 294 9.93 -3.67 -27.20
N GLU A 295 10.82 -3.59 -26.22
CA GLU A 295 11.57 -4.75 -25.73
C GLU A 295 10.67 -5.73 -25.00
N ALA A 296 9.79 -5.23 -24.12
CA ALA A 296 8.81 -6.06 -23.43
C ALA A 296 7.86 -6.79 -24.40
N LEU A 297 7.47 -6.16 -25.52
CA LEU A 297 6.66 -6.81 -26.55
C LEU A 297 7.45 -7.85 -27.35
N ARG A 298 8.75 -7.65 -27.59
CA ARG A 298 9.62 -8.67 -28.22
C ARG A 298 9.80 -9.87 -27.29
N GLU A 299 10.02 -9.64 -26.00
CA GLU A 299 10.09 -10.69 -25.00
C GLU A 299 8.78 -11.47 -24.94
N LEU A 300 7.63 -10.77 -24.89
CA LEU A 300 6.31 -11.39 -24.92
C LEU A 300 6.13 -12.31 -26.15
N ARG A 301 6.49 -11.82 -27.35
CA ARG A 301 6.46 -12.64 -28.58
C ARG A 301 7.32 -13.87 -28.42
N THR A 302 8.55 -13.72 -27.95
CA THR A 302 9.48 -14.83 -27.76
C THR A 302 8.92 -15.85 -26.78
N ASN A 303 8.40 -15.41 -25.64
CA ASN A 303 7.81 -16.30 -24.64
C ASN A 303 6.60 -17.06 -25.20
N LEU A 304 5.79 -16.44 -26.06
CA LEU A 304 4.67 -17.12 -26.73
C LEU A 304 5.13 -18.23 -27.65
N GLN A 305 6.25 -18.08 -28.38
CA GLN A 305 6.81 -19.10 -29.24
C GLN A 305 7.35 -20.31 -28.45
N PHE A 306 7.74 -20.11 -27.19
CA PHE A 306 8.28 -21.17 -26.32
C PHE A 306 7.24 -21.84 -25.42
N ILE A 307 5.95 -21.42 -25.44
CA ILE A 307 4.90 -22.08 -24.65
C ILE A 307 4.74 -23.54 -25.03
N ASP A 308 4.72 -23.83 -26.33
CA ASP A 308 4.73 -25.19 -26.89
C ASP A 308 5.60 -25.17 -28.17
N VAL A 309 6.79 -25.71 -28.06
CA VAL A 309 7.78 -25.69 -29.16
C VAL A 309 7.38 -26.64 -30.30
N ASP A 310 6.73 -27.74 -29.96
CA ASP A 310 6.32 -28.76 -30.94
C ASP A 310 5.03 -28.35 -31.66
N ASN A 311 4.10 -27.68 -30.96
CA ASN A 311 2.82 -27.21 -31.50
C ASN A 311 2.56 -25.76 -31.07
N PRO A 312 3.24 -24.78 -31.66
CA PRO A 312 3.05 -23.37 -31.26
C PRO A 312 1.61 -22.93 -31.51
N PRO A 313 1.00 -22.21 -30.55
CA PRO A 313 -0.39 -21.80 -30.65
C PRO A 313 -0.57 -20.84 -31.83
N ARG A 314 -1.57 -21.10 -32.66
CA ARG A 314 -1.90 -20.32 -33.87
C ARG A 314 -3.18 -19.49 -33.71
N ILE A 315 -4.14 -19.95 -32.89
CA ILE A 315 -5.39 -19.22 -32.61
C ILE A 315 -5.36 -18.83 -31.14
N ILE A 316 -5.08 -17.58 -30.86
CA ILE A 316 -4.86 -17.06 -29.52
C ILE A 316 -5.94 -16.03 -29.16
N VAL A 317 -6.69 -16.28 -28.11
CA VAL A 317 -7.65 -15.32 -27.56
C VAL A 317 -6.94 -14.39 -26.58
N VAL A 318 -7.04 -13.09 -26.79
CA VAL A 318 -6.56 -12.08 -25.84
C VAL A 318 -7.77 -11.46 -25.15
N THR A 319 -7.86 -11.64 -23.87
CA THR A 319 -8.97 -11.18 -23.04
C THR A 319 -8.49 -10.53 -21.75
N SER A 320 -9.39 -10.10 -20.87
CA SER A 320 -9.07 -9.51 -19.56
C SER A 320 -10.11 -9.89 -18.52
N SER A 321 -9.84 -9.62 -17.24
CA SER A 321 -10.81 -9.86 -16.18
C SER A 321 -11.95 -8.84 -16.21
N VAL A 322 -11.59 -7.55 -16.33
CA VAL A 322 -12.52 -6.41 -16.31
C VAL A 322 -12.23 -5.45 -17.47
N PRO A 323 -13.16 -4.54 -17.80
CA PRO A 323 -12.94 -3.55 -18.84
C PRO A 323 -11.75 -2.61 -18.54
N SER A 324 -11.14 -2.08 -19.60
CA SER A 324 -10.04 -1.10 -19.56
C SER A 324 -8.76 -1.61 -18.89
N GLU A 325 -8.41 -2.88 -19.08
CA GLU A 325 -7.12 -3.47 -18.70
C GLU A 325 -6.08 -3.38 -19.82
N GLY A 326 -6.49 -2.93 -21.02
CA GLY A 326 -5.63 -2.72 -22.17
C GLY A 326 -5.54 -3.91 -23.13
N LYS A 327 -6.51 -4.85 -23.11
CA LYS A 327 -6.54 -6.03 -23.98
C LYS A 327 -6.33 -5.68 -25.45
N SER A 328 -7.13 -4.78 -26.02
CA SER A 328 -7.08 -4.42 -27.44
C SER A 328 -5.76 -3.73 -27.81
N THR A 329 -5.25 -2.87 -26.92
CA THR A 329 -3.93 -2.23 -27.10
C THR A 329 -2.80 -3.29 -27.10
N VAL A 330 -2.86 -4.26 -26.18
CA VAL A 330 -1.88 -5.36 -26.11
C VAL A 330 -1.99 -6.23 -27.37
N THR A 331 -3.21 -6.62 -27.79
CA THR A 331 -3.45 -7.42 -28.99
C THR A 331 -2.85 -6.76 -30.22
N ALA A 332 -3.15 -5.47 -30.42
CA ALA A 332 -2.68 -4.73 -31.58
C ALA A 332 -1.15 -4.59 -31.61
N ASN A 333 -0.53 -4.22 -30.48
CA ASN A 333 0.92 -4.04 -30.45
C ASN A 333 1.69 -5.39 -30.51
N LEU A 334 1.12 -6.46 -29.97
CA LEU A 334 1.66 -7.80 -30.16
C LEU A 334 1.60 -8.23 -31.64
N ALA A 335 0.45 -7.99 -32.31
CA ALA A 335 0.29 -8.29 -33.72
C ALA A 335 1.33 -7.55 -34.59
N VAL A 336 1.53 -6.27 -34.36
CA VAL A 336 2.54 -5.46 -35.05
C VAL A 336 3.95 -5.99 -34.77
N THR A 337 4.24 -6.38 -33.52
CA THR A 337 5.56 -6.94 -33.14
C THR A 337 5.84 -8.28 -33.83
N MET A 338 4.83 -9.14 -33.94
CA MET A 338 4.93 -10.42 -34.64
C MET A 338 5.11 -10.23 -36.14
N ALA A 339 4.30 -9.34 -36.73
CA ALA A 339 4.40 -9.02 -38.17
C ALA A 339 5.74 -8.36 -38.52
N ALA A 340 6.26 -7.47 -37.68
CA ALA A 340 7.59 -6.89 -37.87
C ALA A 340 8.73 -7.92 -37.79
N ALA A 341 8.50 -9.08 -37.19
CA ALA A 341 9.43 -10.20 -37.15
C ALA A 341 9.29 -11.16 -38.36
N GLY A 342 8.35 -10.86 -39.28
CA GLY A 342 8.14 -11.66 -40.49
C GLY A 342 7.01 -12.69 -40.43
N GLU A 343 6.30 -12.78 -39.28
CA GLU A 343 5.15 -13.66 -39.13
C GLU A 343 3.93 -13.12 -39.90
N ASN A 344 3.14 -14.02 -40.51
CA ASN A 344 1.83 -13.64 -41.00
C ASN A 344 0.85 -13.58 -39.81
N VAL A 345 0.17 -12.46 -39.64
CA VAL A 345 -0.73 -12.22 -38.50
C VAL A 345 -2.09 -11.71 -38.97
N VAL A 346 -3.14 -12.27 -38.37
CA VAL A 346 -4.50 -11.76 -38.54
C VAL A 346 -5.06 -11.40 -37.18
N VAL A 347 -5.45 -10.14 -36.99
CA VAL A 347 -6.18 -9.69 -35.83
C VAL A 347 -7.67 -9.79 -36.10
N VAL A 348 -8.41 -10.47 -35.23
CA VAL A 348 -9.87 -10.65 -35.34
C VAL A 348 -10.54 -9.94 -34.18
N ASP A 349 -11.49 -9.03 -34.49
CA ASP A 349 -12.32 -8.41 -33.47
C ASP A 349 -13.43 -9.38 -33.02
N GLY A 350 -13.20 -10.02 -31.87
CA GLY A 350 -14.13 -10.92 -31.21
C GLY A 350 -15.01 -10.24 -30.15
N ASP A 351 -14.83 -8.92 -29.91
CA ASP A 351 -15.69 -8.14 -29.03
C ASP A 351 -16.88 -7.56 -29.85
N LEU A 352 -17.76 -8.43 -30.29
CA LEU A 352 -18.92 -8.04 -31.10
C LEU A 352 -19.92 -7.15 -30.35
N ARG A 353 -19.71 -6.89 -29.05
CA ARG A 353 -20.55 -6.01 -28.22
C ARG A 353 -20.04 -4.59 -28.19
N ARG A 354 -18.72 -4.43 -28.11
CA ARG A 354 -18.01 -3.16 -28.07
C ARG A 354 -16.75 -3.23 -28.91
N PRO A 355 -16.91 -3.34 -30.23
CA PRO A 355 -15.78 -3.47 -31.14
C PRO A 355 -14.88 -2.25 -31.04
N THR A 356 -13.58 -2.50 -31.00
CA THR A 356 -12.56 -1.45 -30.87
C THR A 356 -11.35 -1.65 -31.78
N VAL A 357 -11.21 -2.81 -32.37
CA VAL A 357 -10.01 -3.17 -33.15
C VAL A 357 -9.85 -2.27 -34.37
N VAL A 358 -10.95 -1.98 -35.08
CA VAL A 358 -10.94 -1.11 -36.28
C VAL A 358 -10.48 0.31 -35.91
N ASP A 359 -10.99 0.84 -34.78
CA ASP A 359 -10.59 2.18 -34.28
C ASP A 359 -9.13 2.18 -33.81
N VAL A 360 -8.67 1.10 -33.15
CA VAL A 360 -7.29 0.93 -32.67
C VAL A 360 -6.29 0.96 -33.82
N PHE A 361 -6.64 0.35 -34.97
CA PHE A 361 -5.79 0.29 -36.16
C PHE A 361 -6.05 1.42 -37.17
N ASP A 362 -6.99 2.32 -36.90
CA ASP A 362 -7.41 3.42 -37.79
C ASP A 362 -7.82 2.89 -39.18
N LEU A 363 -8.71 1.89 -39.20
CA LEU A 363 -9.20 1.22 -40.40
C LEU A 363 -10.65 1.59 -40.73
N VAL A 364 -11.13 1.16 -41.90
CA VAL A 364 -12.49 1.46 -42.36
C VAL A 364 -13.50 0.55 -41.62
N PRO A 365 -14.46 1.11 -40.86
CA PRO A 365 -15.50 0.34 -40.22
C PRO A 365 -16.57 -0.13 -41.20
N GLY A 366 -17.36 -1.11 -40.83
CA GLY A 366 -18.59 -1.46 -41.54
C GLY A 366 -18.82 -2.94 -41.77
N VAL A 367 -17.88 -3.63 -42.39
CA VAL A 367 -17.97 -5.09 -42.67
C VAL A 367 -16.90 -5.86 -41.90
N GLY A 368 -17.20 -7.10 -41.55
CA GLY A 368 -16.28 -7.90 -40.75
C GLY A 368 -16.76 -9.34 -40.45
N VAL A 369 -16.40 -9.84 -39.27
CA VAL A 369 -16.72 -11.20 -38.80
C VAL A 369 -18.19 -11.56 -38.99
N THR A 370 -19.10 -10.67 -38.57
CA THR A 370 -20.55 -10.94 -38.63
C THR A 370 -21.06 -11.07 -40.07
N ASP A 371 -20.48 -10.32 -41.02
CA ASP A 371 -20.87 -10.36 -42.42
C ASP A 371 -20.35 -11.64 -43.09
N VAL A 372 -19.16 -12.11 -42.74
CA VAL A 372 -18.63 -13.40 -43.19
C VAL A 372 -19.45 -14.56 -42.64
N LEU A 373 -19.75 -14.55 -41.34
CA LEU A 373 -20.51 -15.63 -40.69
C LEU A 373 -21.96 -15.70 -41.15
N SER A 374 -22.55 -14.59 -41.60
CA SER A 374 -23.89 -14.57 -42.21
C SER A 374 -23.88 -14.91 -43.71
N GLY A 375 -22.72 -15.03 -44.33
CA GLY A 375 -22.57 -15.28 -45.77
C GLY A 375 -22.89 -14.04 -46.64
N SER A 376 -22.94 -12.82 -46.04
CA SER A 376 -23.20 -11.59 -46.76
C SER A 376 -21.94 -10.96 -47.39
N ALA A 377 -20.75 -11.43 -46.98
CA ALA A 377 -19.49 -10.99 -47.55
C ALA A 377 -18.50 -12.18 -47.62
N GLU A 378 -17.61 -12.17 -48.61
CA GLU A 378 -16.50 -13.12 -48.68
C GLU A 378 -15.35 -12.65 -47.76
N LEU A 379 -14.63 -13.62 -47.18
CA LEU A 379 -13.53 -13.33 -46.24
C LEU A 379 -12.46 -12.40 -46.84
N VAL A 380 -12.12 -12.59 -48.12
CA VAL A 380 -11.10 -11.80 -48.83
C VAL A 380 -11.48 -10.33 -49.00
N ASP A 381 -12.79 -10.03 -49.09
CA ASP A 381 -13.28 -8.69 -49.32
C ASP A 381 -13.34 -7.84 -48.02
N VAL A 382 -13.35 -8.50 -46.84
CA VAL A 382 -13.45 -7.83 -45.53
C VAL A 382 -12.15 -7.80 -44.75
N LEU A 383 -11.15 -8.53 -45.22
CA LEU A 383 -9.83 -8.61 -44.60
C LEU A 383 -8.99 -7.38 -45.00
N GLN A 384 -8.74 -6.48 -44.05
CA GLN A 384 -8.01 -5.23 -44.31
C GLN A 384 -6.54 -5.37 -43.98
N GLN A 385 -5.65 -5.00 -44.90
CA GLN A 385 -4.22 -4.91 -44.63
C GLN A 385 -3.92 -3.65 -43.82
N TRP A 386 -3.04 -3.75 -42.83
CA TRP A 386 -2.65 -2.59 -42.01
C TRP A 386 -1.37 -1.92 -42.50
N GLY A 387 -1.50 -0.64 -42.86
CA GLY A 387 -0.38 0.20 -43.25
C GLY A 387 0.46 -0.39 -44.40
N SER A 388 1.78 -0.32 -44.26
CA SER A 388 2.76 -0.87 -45.20
C SER A 388 3.17 -2.30 -44.91
N MET A 389 2.54 -2.98 -43.94
CA MET A 389 2.86 -4.36 -43.56
C MET A 389 1.99 -5.36 -44.33
N PRO A 390 2.55 -6.06 -45.35
CA PRO A 390 1.77 -6.96 -46.18
C PRO A 390 1.37 -8.26 -45.44
N ASN A 391 2.01 -8.55 -44.33
CA ASN A 391 1.79 -9.73 -43.51
C ASN A 391 0.93 -9.47 -42.27
N LEU A 392 0.37 -8.26 -42.11
CA LEU A 392 -0.57 -7.93 -41.02
C LEU A 392 -1.93 -7.58 -41.60
N HIS A 393 -2.93 -8.37 -41.25
CA HIS A 393 -4.31 -8.15 -41.66
C HIS A 393 -5.22 -8.02 -40.43
N VAL A 394 -6.31 -7.28 -40.59
CA VAL A 394 -7.29 -7.06 -39.54
C VAL A 394 -8.68 -7.41 -40.07
N LEU A 395 -9.40 -8.22 -39.33
CA LEU A 395 -10.79 -8.56 -39.56
C LEU A 395 -11.63 -7.90 -38.47
N GLY A 396 -12.32 -6.78 -38.82
CA GLY A 396 -13.21 -6.08 -37.91
C GLY A 396 -14.42 -6.91 -37.51
N SER A 397 -15.19 -6.46 -36.53
CA SER A 397 -16.40 -7.14 -36.05
C SER A 397 -17.52 -7.21 -37.09
N GLY A 398 -17.64 -6.19 -37.96
CA GLY A 398 -18.82 -5.96 -38.76
C GLY A 398 -19.97 -5.36 -37.95
N ARG A 399 -21.22 -5.62 -38.37
CA ARG A 399 -22.42 -5.14 -37.69
C ARG A 399 -22.61 -5.84 -36.36
N ILE A 400 -22.99 -5.11 -35.31
CA ILE A 400 -23.28 -5.66 -33.98
C ILE A 400 -24.50 -6.60 -34.06
N PRO A 401 -24.33 -7.92 -33.80
CA PRO A 401 -25.45 -8.86 -33.87
C PRO A 401 -26.29 -8.84 -32.60
N PRO A 402 -27.57 -9.28 -32.64
CA PRO A 402 -28.41 -9.35 -31.46
C PRO A 402 -27.97 -10.42 -30.45
N ASN A 403 -27.27 -11.47 -30.91
CA ASN A 403 -26.85 -12.64 -30.13
C ASN A 403 -25.35 -12.94 -30.30
N PRO A 404 -24.45 -12.07 -29.80
CA PRO A 404 -23.00 -12.22 -30.00
C PRO A 404 -22.43 -13.57 -29.54
N SER A 405 -22.76 -14.03 -28.33
CA SER A 405 -22.22 -15.27 -27.76
C SER A 405 -22.59 -16.51 -28.57
N GLU A 406 -23.82 -16.56 -29.11
CA GLU A 406 -24.26 -17.69 -29.93
C GLU A 406 -23.50 -17.72 -31.26
N LEU A 407 -23.34 -16.55 -31.89
CA LEU A 407 -22.62 -16.42 -33.16
C LEU A 407 -21.16 -16.86 -33.03
N LEU A 408 -20.49 -16.40 -31.96
CA LEU A 408 -19.09 -16.77 -31.67
C LEU A 408 -18.92 -18.27 -31.35
N GLY A 409 -19.97 -18.95 -30.88
CA GLY A 409 -19.94 -20.38 -30.58
C GLY A 409 -20.30 -21.30 -31.76
N THR A 410 -20.52 -20.77 -32.97
CA THR A 410 -20.92 -21.58 -34.13
C THR A 410 -19.76 -22.33 -34.74
N LEU A 411 -20.07 -23.44 -35.42
CA LEU A 411 -19.09 -24.17 -36.27
C LEU A 411 -18.54 -23.28 -37.41
N ALA A 412 -19.33 -22.31 -37.88
CA ALA A 412 -18.88 -21.37 -38.89
C ALA A 412 -17.73 -20.50 -38.37
N MET A 413 -17.83 -20.00 -37.11
CA MET A 413 -16.72 -19.26 -36.49
C MET A 413 -15.48 -20.10 -36.28
N GLU A 414 -15.63 -21.34 -35.84
CA GLU A 414 -14.53 -22.27 -35.68
C GLU A 414 -13.84 -22.58 -37.04
N SER A 415 -14.64 -22.77 -38.09
CA SER A 415 -14.12 -22.98 -39.47
C SER A 415 -13.40 -21.74 -40.02
N LEU A 416 -13.93 -20.55 -39.79
CA LEU A 416 -13.30 -19.26 -40.14
C LEU A 416 -11.91 -19.12 -39.48
N LEU A 417 -11.84 -19.34 -38.16
CA LEU A 417 -10.58 -19.24 -37.43
C LEU A 417 -9.55 -20.28 -37.90
N LYS A 418 -9.96 -21.53 -38.14
CA LYS A 418 -9.10 -22.58 -38.67
C LYS A 418 -8.61 -22.27 -40.08
N THR A 419 -9.43 -21.65 -40.90
CA THR A 419 -9.02 -21.24 -42.27
C THR A 419 -7.97 -20.15 -42.20
N LEU A 420 -8.12 -19.14 -41.34
CA LEU A 420 -7.12 -18.11 -41.15
C LEU A 420 -5.81 -18.66 -40.56
N ALA A 421 -5.91 -19.59 -39.61
CA ALA A 421 -4.76 -20.18 -38.92
C ALA A 421 -3.89 -21.10 -39.80
N GLN A 422 -4.34 -21.47 -41.01
CA GLN A 422 -3.51 -22.27 -41.94
C GLN A 422 -2.27 -21.51 -42.39
N ASP A 423 -2.40 -20.22 -42.63
CA ASP A 423 -1.35 -19.40 -43.23
C ASP A 423 -0.87 -18.25 -42.29
N ALA A 424 -1.56 -18.01 -41.16
CA ALA A 424 -1.25 -16.92 -40.24
C ALA A 424 -1.43 -17.31 -38.77
N ILE A 425 -0.86 -16.51 -37.86
CA ILE A 425 -1.21 -16.49 -36.44
C ILE A 425 -2.45 -15.62 -36.25
N VAL A 426 -3.47 -16.15 -35.63
CA VAL A 426 -4.74 -15.46 -35.41
C VAL A 426 -4.80 -14.95 -33.95
N LEU A 427 -4.81 -13.65 -33.78
CA LEU A 427 -5.01 -13.00 -32.48
C LEU A 427 -6.44 -12.47 -32.39
N ILE A 428 -7.21 -12.98 -31.44
CA ILE A 428 -8.62 -12.62 -31.26
C ILE A 428 -8.73 -11.66 -30.08
N ASP A 429 -9.08 -10.39 -30.31
CA ASP A 429 -9.42 -9.45 -29.25
C ASP A 429 -10.84 -9.76 -28.74
N ALA A 430 -10.95 -10.29 -27.51
CA ALA A 430 -12.20 -10.78 -26.95
C ALA A 430 -12.66 -9.91 -25.76
N PRO A 431 -13.97 -9.82 -25.47
CA PRO A 431 -14.46 -9.02 -24.35
C PRO A 431 -13.97 -9.55 -23.00
N PRO A 432 -14.08 -8.74 -21.92
CA PRO A 432 -13.66 -9.16 -20.58
C PRO A 432 -14.48 -10.33 -20.06
N LEU A 433 -13.83 -11.24 -19.30
CA LEU A 433 -14.39 -12.52 -18.81
C LEU A 433 -15.45 -12.41 -17.74
N LEU A 434 -15.46 -11.31 -16.94
CA LEU A 434 -16.43 -11.20 -15.84
C LEU A 434 -17.79 -10.67 -16.29
N PRO A 435 -17.90 -9.68 -17.19
CA PRO A 435 -19.19 -9.19 -17.67
C PRO A 435 -19.93 -10.17 -18.57
N VAL A 436 -19.22 -10.95 -19.41
CA VAL A 436 -19.81 -11.79 -20.47
C VAL A 436 -19.03 -13.08 -20.67
N THR A 437 -19.66 -14.06 -21.32
CA THR A 437 -19.08 -15.39 -21.56
C THR A 437 -18.39 -15.55 -22.91
N ASP A 438 -18.45 -14.54 -23.76
CA ASP A 438 -18.01 -14.57 -25.15
C ASP A 438 -16.54 -15.00 -25.30
N ALA A 439 -15.63 -14.45 -24.47
CA ALA A 439 -14.23 -14.82 -24.47
C ALA A 439 -14.00 -16.28 -24.05
N ALA A 440 -14.79 -16.81 -23.13
CA ALA A 440 -14.71 -18.20 -22.72
C ALA A 440 -15.21 -19.16 -23.84
N VAL A 441 -16.22 -18.75 -24.61
CA VAL A 441 -16.71 -19.47 -25.79
C VAL A 441 -15.63 -19.52 -26.87
N LEU A 442 -15.01 -18.38 -27.18
CA LEU A 442 -13.89 -18.28 -28.15
C LEU A 442 -12.70 -19.13 -27.72
N THR A 443 -12.34 -19.11 -26.43
CA THR A 443 -11.21 -19.89 -25.92
C THR A 443 -11.38 -21.40 -26.11
N ARG A 444 -12.62 -21.89 -26.11
CA ARG A 444 -12.90 -23.32 -26.33
C ARG A 444 -12.60 -23.80 -27.76
N ILE A 445 -12.67 -22.91 -28.74
CA ILE A 445 -12.45 -23.18 -30.17
C ILE A 445 -11.08 -22.65 -30.67
N SER A 446 -10.22 -22.23 -29.77
CA SER A 446 -8.87 -21.73 -30.00
C SER A 446 -7.83 -22.64 -29.31
N ASP A 447 -6.56 -22.36 -29.53
CA ASP A 447 -5.46 -23.08 -28.87
C ASP A 447 -5.31 -22.64 -27.40
N GLY A 448 -5.79 -21.42 -27.06
CA GLY A 448 -5.87 -20.96 -25.70
C GLY A 448 -6.06 -19.46 -25.57
N ALA A 449 -6.14 -19.01 -24.32
CA ALA A 449 -6.34 -17.60 -23.98
C ALA A 449 -5.14 -17.03 -23.21
N ILE A 450 -4.85 -15.78 -23.50
CA ILE A 450 -3.98 -14.90 -22.72
C ILE A 450 -4.88 -13.93 -21.94
N VAL A 451 -4.68 -13.84 -20.62
CA VAL A 451 -5.44 -12.94 -19.76
C VAL A 451 -4.60 -11.70 -19.43
N VAL A 452 -5.02 -10.56 -19.94
CA VAL A 452 -4.38 -9.27 -19.65
C VAL A 452 -4.84 -8.77 -18.29
N ILE A 453 -3.90 -8.40 -17.43
CA ILE A 453 -4.09 -7.93 -16.05
C ILE A 453 -3.49 -6.54 -15.95
N ARG A 454 -4.24 -5.55 -15.44
CA ARG A 454 -3.69 -4.20 -15.21
C ARG A 454 -3.07 -4.09 -13.81
N ALA A 455 -1.76 -3.84 -13.76
CA ALA A 455 -1.02 -3.66 -12.51
C ALA A 455 -1.64 -2.59 -11.62
N GLY A 456 -1.85 -2.91 -10.34
CA GLY A 456 -2.42 -2.00 -9.34
C GLY A 456 -3.90 -1.65 -9.52
N LYS A 457 -4.61 -2.24 -10.51
CA LYS A 457 -6.05 -2.07 -10.75
C LYS A 457 -6.81 -3.38 -10.54
N THR A 458 -6.43 -4.43 -11.23
CA THR A 458 -7.07 -5.76 -11.13
C THR A 458 -6.89 -6.34 -9.74
N ARG A 459 -7.97 -6.89 -9.19
CA ARG A 459 -7.96 -7.56 -7.88
C ARG A 459 -7.77 -9.06 -8.04
N GLU A 460 -7.19 -9.68 -7.02
CA GLU A 460 -7.00 -11.13 -6.96
C GLU A 460 -8.30 -11.92 -7.18
N GLU A 461 -9.40 -11.43 -6.62
CA GLU A 461 -10.72 -12.07 -6.73
C GLU A 461 -11.29 -11.99 -8.16
N GLU A 462 -10.98 -10.91 -8.89
CA GLU A 462 -11.39 -10.72 -10.28
C GLU A 462 -10.65 -11.70 -11.19
N LEU A 463 -9.33 -11.81 -11.02
CA LEU A 463 -8.53 -12.78 -11.76
C LEU A 463 -8.94 -14.22 -11.45
N SER A 464 -9.11 -14.57 -10.17
CA SER A 464 -9.55 -15.91 -9.74
C SER A 464 -10.86 -16.32 -10.40
N LYS A 465 -11.86 -15.42 -10.40
CA LYS A 465 -13.15 -15.67 -11.06
C LYS A 465 -13.00 -15.82 -12.58
N SER A 466 -12.16 -15.00 -13.21
CA SER A 466 -11.92 -15.05 -14.65
C SER A 466 -11.26 -16.36 -15.08
N LEU A 467 -10.23 -16.81 -14.37
CA LEU A 467 -9.59 -18.10 -14.61
C LEU A 467 -10.56 -19.26 -14.36
N GLY A 468 -11.39 -19.17 -13.32
CA GLY A 468 -12.45 -20.13 -13.05
C GLY A 468 -13.54 -20.18 -14.15
N ASN A 469 -13.83 -19.05 -14.83
CA ASN A 469 -14.74 -19.02 -15.98
C ASN A 469 -14.14 -19.77 -17.19
N LEU A 470 -12.86 -19.53 -17.49
CA LEU A 470 -12.16 -20.23 -18.56
C LEU A 470 -12.09 -21.74 -18.30
N GLN A 471 -11.75 -22.14 -17.07
CA GLN A 471 -11.68 -23.55 -16.69
C GLN A 471 -13.04 -24.26 -16.84
N ARG A 472 -14.15 -23.63 -16.41
CA ARG A 472 -15.51 -24.17 -16.58
C ARG A 472 -15.89 -24.34 -18.05
N ALA A 473 -15.43 -23.44 -18.91
CA ALA A 473 -15.61 -23.53 -20.35
C ALA A 473 -14.68 -24.56 -21.00
N LYS A 474 -13.78 -25.21 -20.25
CA LYS A 474 -12.70 -26.08 -20.74
C LYS A 474 -11.74 -25.35 -21.70
N GLY A 475 -11.58 -24.04 -21.53
CA GLY A 475 -10.61 -23.24 -22.26
C GLY A 475 -9.21 -23.39 -21.67
N HIS A 476 -8.21 -23.50 -22.52
CA HIS A 476 -6.81 -23.54 -22.11
C HIS A 476 -6.31 -22.12 -21.82
N VAL A 477 -5.57 -21.92 -20.71
CA VAL A 477 -4.92 -20.64 -20.38
C VAL A 477 -3.44 -20.75 -20.73
N LEU A 478 -3.00 -20.02 -21.75
CA LEU A 478 -1.61 -19.97 -22.19
C LEU A 478 -0.73 -19.20 -21.20
N GLY A 479 -1.28 -18.19 -20.58
CA GLY A 479 -0.59 -17.36 -19.60
C GLY A 479 -1.29 -16.06 -19.31
N THR A 480 -0.64 -15.22 -18.53
CA THR A 480 -1.12 -13.88 -18.19
C THR A 480 -0.12 -12.81 -18.63
N ILE A 481 -0.61 -11.61 -18.92
CA ILE A 481 0.21 -10.43 -19.20
C ILE A 481 -0.05 -9.39 -18.12
N LEU A 482 0.98 -8.95 -17.42
CA LEU A 482 0.89 -7.87 -16.46
C LEU A 482 1.13 -6.53 -17.18
N ASN A 483 0.05 -5.80 -17.46
CA ASN A 483 0.05 -4.56 -18.24
C ASN A 483 0.08 -3.32 -17.34
N CYS A 484 0.56 -2.21 -17.88
CA CYS A 484 0.65 -0.90 -17.22
C CYS A 484 1.47 -0.93 -15.92
N VAL A 485 2.60 -1.62 -15.92
CA VAL A 485 3.51 -1.63 -14.78
C VAL A 485 4.25 -0.29 -14.68
N PRO A 486 4.23 0.39 -13.52
CA PRO A 486 4.93 1.65 -13.35
C PRO A 486 6.44 1.51 -13.53
N THR A 487 7.06 2.39 -14.33
CA THR A 487 8.52 2.42 -14.55
C THR A 487 9.27 3.23 -13.50
N SER A 488 8.54 3.97 -12.64
CA SER A 488 9.09 4.77 -11.55
C SER A 488 8.20 4.73 -10.31
N GLY A 489 8.76 4.89 -9.11
CA GLY A 489 8.02 4.87 -7.85
C GLY A 489 7.93 3.48 -7.19
N VAL A 490 6.92 3.29 -6.34
CA VAL A 490 6.77 2.11 -5.47
C VAL A 490 6.58 0.79 -6.24
N GLY A 491 6.13 0.83 -7.51
CA GLY A 491 5.94 -0.35 -8.37
C GLY A 491 7.09 -0.66 -9.33
N ALA A 492 8.05 0.26 -9.50
CA ALA A 492 9.13 0.11 -10.48
C ALA A 492 10.16 -0.96 -10.10
N TYR A 493 10.27 -1.30 -8.82
CA TYR A 493 11.23 -2.29 -8.35
C TYR A 493 10.88 -3.71 -8.83
N ASP A 494 9.61 -4.02 -8.97
CA ASP A 494 9.16 -5.35 -9.44
C ASP A 494 9.43 -5.55 -10.95
N TYR A 495 9.45 -4.47 -11.74
CA TYR A 495 9.84 -4.50 -13.15
C TYR A 495 11.33 -4.82 -13.33
N TYR A 496 12.20 -4.18 -12.52
CA TYR A 496 13.65 -4.42 -12.60
C TYR A 496 14.09 -5.74 -11.94
N SER A 497 13.37 -6.24 -10.94
CA SER A 497 13.72 -7.51 -10.27
C SER A 497 13.45 -8.72 -11.16
N SER A 498 12.44 -8.68 -12.02
CA SER A 498 12.17 -9.75 -13.01
C SER A 498 13.24 -9.82 -14.10
N TYR A 499 13.87 -8.69 -14.43
CA TYR A 499 15.03 -8.65 -15.34
C TYR A 499 16.35 -9.10 -14.68
N SER A 500 16.51 -8.82 -13.37
CA SER A 500 17.75 -9.11 -12.62
C SER A 500 17.85 -10.56 -12.14
N SER A 501 16.73 -11.26 -11.94
CA SER A 501 16.73 -12.63 -11.40
C SER A 501 17.05 -13.71 -12.44
N LYS A 502 17.02 -13.40 -13.75
CA LYS A 502 17.41 -14.35 -14.80
C LYS A 502 18.92 -14.38 -15.08
N ASP A 503 19.69 -13.38 -14.62
CA ASP A 503 21.14 -13.28 -14.89
C ASP A 503 22.06 -13.75 -13.74
N VAL A 504 21.54 -14.23 -12.60
CA VAL A 504 22.35 -14.71 -11.47
C VAL A 504 22.52 -16.23 -11.49
N GLY A 505 22.84 -16.76 -12.64
CA GLY A 505 23.15 -18.20 -12.85
C GLY A 505 24.47 -18.44 -13.54
N SER A 506 25.52 -17.62 -13.34
CA SER A 506 26.94 -18.00 -13.49
C SER A 506 27.88 -16.78 -13.32
N GLY A 507 28.66 -16.78 -12.26
CA GLY A 507 30.08 -16.40 -12.22
C GLY A 507 30.48 -14.96 -12.53
N GLY A 508 31.04 -14.27 -11.50
CA GLY A 508 32.22 -13.46 -11.68
C GLY A 508 32.03 -11.97 -11.97
N ASP A 509 32.46 -11.18 -10.99
CA ASP A 509 32.75 -9.75 -11.09
C ASP A 509 33.37 -9.32 -12.42
N ALA A 510 32.71 -8.37 -13.12
CA ALA A 510 33.39 -7.48 -14.04
C ALA A 510 32.63 -6.15 -14.13
N VAL A 511 33.19 -5.15 -13.48
CA VAL A 511 32.97 -3.73 -13.78
C VAL A 511 33.41 -3.50 -15.23
N MET A 512 32.47 -3.16 -16.14
CA MET A 512 32.85 -2.67 -17.48
C MET A 512 32.13 -1.36 -17.79
N GLY A 513 32.98 -0.38 -18.12
CA GLY A 513 32.65 0.97 -18.50
C GLY A 513 31.87 1.02 -19.82
N ALA A 514 31.05 2.07 -19.93
CA ALA A 514 30.45 2.49 -21.18
C ALA A 514 31.53 2.92 -22.15
N ASN A 515 31.65 2.24 -23.28
CA ASN A 515 31.94 2.78 -24.61
C ASN A 515 32.33 1.64 -25.56
N ASP A 516 31.92 1.81 -26.84
CA ASP A 516 32.28 1.06 -28.03
C ASP A 516 31.39 -0.12 -28.44
N PHE A 517 30.32 0.20 -29.16
CA PHE A 517 29.93 -0.57 -30.33
C PHE A 517 29.71 0.39 -31.52
N SER A 518 30.75 0.49 -32.31
CA SER A 518 30.77 1.15 -33.62
C SER A 518 30.42 0.15 -34.70
N SER A 519 29.39 0.48 -35.46
CA SER A 519 29.15 0.23 -36.90
C SER A 519 29.59 -1.08 -37.58
N ALA A 520 28.59 -1.90 -37.93
CA ALA A 520 28.61 -2.69 -39.17
C ALA A 520 27.25 -2.51 -39.90
N PRO A 521 27.21 -2.17 -41.18
CA PRO A 521 25.98 -2.01 -41.93
C PRO A 521 25.46 -3.39 -42.38
N ILE A 522 24.24 -3.76 -41.94
CA ILE A 522 23.52 -4.89 -42.52
C ILE A 522 22.80 -4.39 -43.78
N LEU A 523 23.24 -4.83 -44.91
CA LEU A 523 22.56 -4.71 -46.21
C LEU A 523 21.24 -5.48 -46.14
N ALA A 524 20.12 -4.77 -46.16
CA ALA A 524 18.79 -5.35 -46.30
C ALA A 524 18.60 -5.76 -47.76
N GLU A 525 18.52 -7.07 -48.05
CA GLU A 525 17.97 -7.56 -49.30
C GLU A 525 16.45 -7.34 -49.36
N PRO A 526 15.85 -6.99 -50.50
CA PRO A 526 14.41 -6.76 -50.62
C PRO A 526 13.65 -8.09 -50.48
N ILE A 527 12.75 -8.16 -49.51
CA ILE A 527 11.85 -9.28 -49.26
C ILE A 527 10.87 -9.42 -50.44
N PRO A 528 10.70 -10.64 -51.04
CA PRO A 528 9.74 -10.86 -52.12
C PRO A 528 8.31 -10.63 -51.65
N SER A 529 7.45 -10.11 -52.53
CA SER A 529 6.05 -9.76 -52.25
C SER A 529 5.17 -10.99 -51.95
N GLN A 530 5.09 -11.40 -50.69
CA GLN A 530 4.27 -12.53 -50.22
C GLN A 530 2.75 -12.21 -50.18
N HIS A 531 2.37 -10.95 -50.37
CA HIS A 531 0.97 -10.52 -50.31
C HIS A 531 0.06 -11.20 -51.32
N HIS A 532 0.55 -11.48 -52.51
CA HIS A 532 -0.26 -12.13 -53.57
C HIS A 532 -0.49 -13.63 -53.30
N GLU A 533 0.43 -14.30 -52.62
CA GLU A 533 0.28 -15.72 -52.26
C GLU A 533 -0.71 -15.95 -51.13
N PHE A 534 -0.68 -15.10 -50.09
CA PHE A 534 -1.61 -15.21 -48.96
C PHE A 534 -3.07 -15.05 -49.39
N LEU A 535 -3.39 -13.99 -50.14
CA LEU A 535 -4.77 -13.73 -50.63
C LEU A 535 -5.21 -14.75 -51.68
N GLN A 536 -4.31 -15.32 -52.50
CA GLN A 536 -4.62 -16.41 -53.41
C GLN A 536 -4.93 -17.72 -52.66
N GLY A 537 -4.20 -18.01 -51.57
CA GLY A 537 -4.46 -19.16 -50.71
C GLY A 537 -5.86 -19.10 -50.08
N VAL A 538 -6.26 -17.94 -49.57
CA VAL A 538 -7.60 -17.69 -48.99
C VAL A 538 -8.70 -17.80 -50.06
N ARG A 539 -8.51 -17.26 -51.28
CA ARG A 539 -9.47 -17.36 -52.39
C ARG A 539 -9.71 -18.78 -52.86
N THR A 540 -8.68 -19.59 -53.00
CA THR A 540 -8.82 -20.97 -53.46
C THR A 540 -9.48 -21.88 -52.44
N ARG A 541 -9.37 -21.56 -51.15
CA ARG A 541 -9.93 -22.36 -50.06
C ARG A 541 -11.39 -21.99 -49.72
N SER A 542 -11.77 -20.71 -49.79
CA SER A 542 -13.17 -20.28 -49.68
C SER A 542 -14.08 -20.99 -50.73
N ARG A 543 -13.60 -21.16 -51.97
CA ARG A 543 -14.34 -21.88 -53.03
C ARG A 543 -14.42 -23.39 -52.83
N ARG A 544 -13.57 -24.03 -52.02
CA ARG A 544 -13.67 -25.47 -51.67
C ARG A 544 -14.61 -25.76 -50.51
N SER A 545 -14.84 -24.80 -49.64
CA SER A 545 -15.75 -24.92 -48.49
C SER A 545 -17.23 -24.67 -48.84
N SER A 546 -17.54 -24.12 -50.03
CA SER A 546 -18.91 -23.87 -50.52
C SER A 546 -19.41 -24.93 -51.50
N LYS A 547 -18.73 -26.06 -51.65
CA LYS A 547 -19.20 -27.29 -52.26
C LYS A 547 -19.26 -28.40 -51.21
#